data_3ebdb06735c73c284cf4d4022b56c569
#
_entry.id   3ebdb06735c73c284cf4d4022b56c569
#
_cell.length_a   1.000
_cell.length_b   1.000
_cell.length_c   1.000
_cell.angle_alpha   90.00
_cell.angle_beta   90.00
_cell.angle_gamma   90.00
#
_symmetry.space_group_name_H-M   'P 1'
#
loop_
_entity.id
_entity.type
_entity.pdbx_description
1 polymer ?
#
loop_
_entity_poly.entity_id
_entity_poly.type
_entity_poly.pdbx_seq_one_letter_code
_entity_poly.pdbx_strand_id
1 'polypeptide(L)'
;MTPKHKIFILLPDGIGLRNFAFSNFYKIGKEKNFEIIYWNNTPFQLSELGFDELKIKKAKTHPLTDIFKNVRKKIELHLNVQKHNDTVYHSYRFPDSYKTIKGSIKNCAINTITAFYSTEKGLKKIRGYIKDNERTTQYYKESKKTLKQHRPAMVFCTNQRPALGIAPILAAQDLGIPTATFIFSWDNLPKATMILETDYYFVWSDSMKNELQFYYPYIDEKQIFVTGTPQFENHFNNSNLLSRAEFFNQYDLDLNLRYICYSGDDSTTCPDDAYYLEDLVLAVKQLNEKGFQLGIIFRRCPVDFSNRFDWVLEKYKNVIVPLDPKWDRIGKEWNTMLPTAADLILQTNTIAHTEMVVNLGSSMVFDYVAHNKPCAFINYDVKNKTQKNWSVKKIYNYVHFRSMPSPKAVLWLNSPDEIASEIESALRDSRLTVCDAADWFKVINQHPAKLASERIWKSIQAIIS
;
A
#
# COMPACT_ATOMS: atom_id res chain seq x y z
N MET A 1 -36.83 14.57 7.40
CA MET A 1 -35.54 13.88 7.17
C MET A 1 -34.44 14.90 7.34
N THR A 2 -33.50 14.66 8.24
CA THR A 2 -32.25 15.48 8.36
C THR A 2 -31.54 15.46 7.02
N PRO A 3 -31.02 16.60 6.52
CA PRO A 3 -30.30 16.63 5.26
C PRO A 3 -29.10 15.69 5.34
N LYS A 4 -28.90 14.88 4.32
CA LYS A 4 -27.75 13.99 4.20
C LYS A 4 -26.47 14.84 4.09
N HIS A 5 -25.48 14.61 4.96
CA HIS A 5 -24.17 15.20 4.79
C HIS A 5 -23.50 14.59 3.54
N LYS A 6 -23.12 15.45 2.61
CA LYS A 6 -22.42 15.07 1.38
C LYS A 6 -20.92 15.00 1.66
N ILE A 7 -20.30 13.86 1.40
CA ILE A 7 -18.87 13.65 1.58
C ILE A 7 -18.24 13.37 0.22
N PHE A 8 -17.22 14.16 -0.13
CA PHE A 8 -16.43 13.90 -1.31
C PHE A 8 -15.25 12.99 -0.95
N ILE A 9 -15.19 11.81 -1.58
CA ILE A 9 -14.07 10.88 -1.48
C ILE A 9 -13.16 11.14 -2.67
N LEU A 10 -12.10 11.90 -2.45
CA LEU A 10 -11.12 12.23 -3.50
C LEU A 10 -10.25 11.01 -3.79
N LEU A 11 -10.33 10.53 -5.02
CA LEU A 11 -9.53 9.44 -5.57
C LEU A 11 -8.47 10.03 -6.51
N PRO A 12 -7.28 10.38 -6.02
CA PRO A 12 -6.21 10.88 -6.88
C PRO A 12 -5.57 9.78 -7.75
N ASP A 13 -5.74 8.52 -7.35
CA ASP A 13 -5.35 7.30 -8.06
C ASP A 13 -6.37 6.16 -7.80
N GLY A 14 -6.25 5.04 -8.54
CA GLY A 14 -7.18 3.90 -8.44
C GLY A 14 -6.96 3.02 -7.21
N ILE A 15 -5.81 3.11 -6.55
CA ILE A 15 -5.43 2.19 -5.47
C ILE A 15 -6.35 2.38 -4.25
N GLY A 16 -6.81 3.61 -4.02
CA GLY A 16 -7.75 3.95 -2.94
C GLY A 16 -9.08 3.19 -3.01
N LEU A 17 -9.49 2.70 -4.18
CA LEU A 17 -10.73 1.95 -4.35
C LEU A 17 -10.76 0.64 -3.55
N ARG A 18 -9.63 -0.06 -3.43
CA ARG A 18 -9.52 -1.27 -2.62
C ARG A 18 -10.06 -1.04 -1.20
N ASN A 19 -9.66 0.08 -0.59
CA ASN A 19 -9.97 0.38 0.80
C ASN A 19 -11.30 1.12 0.99
N PHE A 20 -11.70 1.94 0.02
CA PHE A 20 -12.81 2.89 0.21
C PHE A 20 -14.02 2.63 -0.68
N ALA A 21 -13.94 1.69 -1.64
CA ALA A 21 -15.07 1.26 -2.44
C ALA A 21 -15.42 -0.21 -2.22
N PHE A 22 -14.41 -1.09 -2.15
CA PHE A 22 -14.61 -2.55 -2.09
C PHE A 22 -14.48 -3.16 -0.69
N SER A 23 -14.42 -2.32 0.36
CA SER A 23 -14.52 -2.71 1.77
C SER A 23 -15.90 -2.37 2.33
N ASN A 24 -16.08 -2.51 3.64
CA ASN A 24 -17.33 -2.09 4.30
C ASN A 24 -17.52 -0.56 4.34
N PHE A 25 -16.53 0.23 3.93
CA PHE A 25 -16.55 1.69 4.05
C PHE A 25 -17.76 2.31 3.33
N TYR A 26 -17.99 1.97 2.07
CA TYR A 26 -19.13 2.54 1.30
C TYR A 26 -20.47 2.14 1.90
N LYS A 27 -20.64 0.85 2.20
CA LYS A 27 -21.89 0.31 2.79
C LYS A 27 -22.21 1.00 4.11
N ILE A 28 -21.27 1.05 5.06
CA ILE A 28 -21.46 1.67 6.39
C ILE A 28 -21.78 3.17 6.25
N GLY A 29 -21.13 3.88 5.34
CA GLY A 29 -21.43 5.29 5.11
C GLY A 29 -22.85 5.53 4.59
N LYS A 30 -23.34 4.67 3.69
CA LYS A 30 -24.74 4.73 3.21
C LYS A 30 -25.71 4.39 4.33
N GLU A 31 -25.44 3.39 5.15
CA GLU A 31 -26.26 3.00 6.32
C GLU A 31 -26.33 4.13 7.37
N LYS A 32 -25.25 4.90 7.54
CA LYS A 32 -25.19 6.10 8.40
C LYS A 32 -25.82 7.35 7.73
N ASN A 33 -26.50 7.18 6.61
CA ASN A 33 -27.20 8.23 5.88
C ASN A 33 -26.32 9.33 5.30
N PHE A 34 -25.05 9.01 4.92
CA PHE A 34 -24.20 9.92 4.17
C PHE A 34 -24.46 9.84 2.67
N GLU A 35 -24.38 10.99 1.99
CA GLU A 35 -24.30 11.07 0.53
C GLU A 35 -22.83 11.01 0.14
N ILE A 36 -22.36 9.85 -0.36
CA ILE A 36 -20.96 9.60 -0.71
C ILE A 36 -20.79 9.82 -2.20
N ILE A 37 -19.90 10.73 -2.60
CA ILE A 37 -19.58 10.99 -3.99
C ILE A 37 -18.08 10.78 -4.18
N TYR A 38 -17.71 9.84 -5.05
CA TYR A 38 -16.30 9.67 -5.45
C TYR A 38 -15.89 10.79 -6.41
N TRP A 39 -15.00 11.65 -5.96
CA TRP A 39 -14.38 12.68 -6.78
C TRP A 39 -13.19 12.09 -7.51
N ASN A 40 -13.49 11.55 -8.68
CA ASN A 40 -12.69 10.54 -9.35
C ASN A 40 -11.72 11.14 -10.38
N ASN A 41 -10.41 11.02 -10.13
CA ASN A 41 -9.34 11.37 -11.07
C ASN A 41 -8.74 10.16 -11.81
N THR A 42 -9.33 8.96 -11.65
CA THR A 42 -8.87 7.77 -12.37
C THR A 42 -9.51 7.68 -13.77
N PRO A 43 -8.96 6.90 -14.71
CA PRO A 43 -9.59 6.69 -16.01
C PRO A 43 -10.86 5.81 -15.95
N PHE A 44 -11.09 5.11 -14.83
CA PHE A 44 -12.20 4.18 -14.66
C PHE A 44 -13.53 4.89 -14.40
N GLN A 45 -14.63 4.30 -14.89
CA GLN A 45 -15.99 4.80 -14.65
C GLN A 45 -16.58 4.06 -13.44
N LEU A 46 -16.62 4.72 -12.29
CA LEU A 46 -17.08 4.10 -11.05
C LEU A 46 -18.61 3.98 -11.03
N SER A 47 -19.32 4.78 -11.82
CA SER A 47 -20.77 4.66 -12.04
C SER A 47 -21.16 3.30 -12.63
N GLU A 48 -20.32 2.68 -13.46
CA GLU A 48 -20.53 1.32 -13.98
C GLU A 48 -20.43 0.25 -12.88
N LEU A 49 -19.75 0.58 -11.77
CA LEU A 49 -19.63 -0.28 -10.59
C LEU A 49 -20.71 0.04 -9.53
N GLY A 50 -21.68 0.91 -9.85
CA GLY A 50 -22.78 1.28 -8.95
C GLY A 50 -22.46 2.36 -7.92
N PHE A 51 -21.35 3.11 -8.10
CA PHE A 51 -20.97 4.19 -7.20
C PHE A 51 -21.35 5.57 -7.77
N ASP A 52 -21.82 6.47 -6.90
CA ASP A 52 -22.01 7.87 -7.26
C ASP A 52 -20.65 8.54 -7.47
N GLU A 53 -20.39 9.06 -8.67
CA GLU A 53 -19.11 9.70 -8.98
C GLU A 53 -19.26 11.08 -9.61
N LEU A 54 -18.22 11.89 -9.38
CA LEU A 54 -17.97 13.14 -10.07
C LEU A 54 -16.58 13.06 -10.71
N LYS A 55 -16.53 13.00 -12.05
CA LYS A 55 -15.31 12.82 -12.79
C LYS A 55 -14.49 14.11 -12.81
N ILE A 56 -13.21 14.02 -12.45
CA ILE A 56 -12.24 15.09 -12.64
C ILE A 56 -11.74 15.05 -14.08
N LYS A 57 -11.95 16.13 -14.80
CA LYS A 57 -11.48 16.27 -16.19
C LYS A 57 -10.22 17.11 -16.20
N LYS A 58 -9.20 16.66 -16.98
CA LYS A 58 -7.97 17.43 -17.25
C LYS A 58 -7.18 17.86 -15.99
N ALA A 59 -7.09 16.96 -14.98
CA ALA A 59 -6.24 17.18 -13.81
C ALA A 59 -4.77 17.36 -14.26
N LYS A 60 -4.19 18.50 -13.91
CA LYS A 60 -2.79 18.80 -14.22
C LYS A 60 -2.20 19.68 -13.13
N THR A 61 -1.12 19.21 -12.53
CA THR A 61 -0.35 20.00 -11.55
C THR A 61 0.41 21.13 -12.24
N HIS A 62 0.80 22.13 -11.46
CA HIS A 62 1.70 23.17 -11.94
C HIS A 62 3.04 22.59 -12.42
N PRO A 63 3.67 23.10 -13.48
CA PRO A 63 4.91 22.53 -14.03
C PRO A 63 6.06 22.40 -13.04
N LEU A 64 6.14 23.30 -12.04
CA LEU A 64 7.17 23.27 -11.01
C LEU A 64 6.85 22.33 -9.84
N THR A 65 5.62 21.85 -9.72
CA THR A 65 5.21 20.98 -8.59
C THR A 65 6.02 19.72 -8.52
N ASP A 66 6.33 19.09 -9.66
CA ASP A 66 7.13 17.88 -9.66
C ASP A 66 8.60 18.14 -9.24
N ILE A 67 9.16 19.30 -9.59
CA ILE A 67 10.49 19.72 -9.13
C ILE A 67 10.47 19.92 -7.61
N PHE A 68 9.57 20.75 -7.11
CA PHE A 68 9.50 21.06 -5.67
C PHE A 68 9.12 19.84 -4.82
N LYS A 69 8.30 18.92 -5.32
CA LYS A 69 8.01 17.65 -4.66
C LYS A 69 9.30 16.82 -4.45
N ASN A 70 10.13 16.72 -5.48
CA ASN A 70 11.40 15.99 -5.38
C ASN A 70 12.41 16.72 -4.47
N VAL A 71 12.49 18.06 -4.54
CA VAL A 71 13.29 18.89 -3.62
C VAL A 71 12.84 18.67 -2.18
N ARG A 72 11.53 18.77 -1.90
CA ARG A 72 10.94 18.50 -0.58
C ARG A 72 11.37 17.15 -0.06
N LYS A 73 11.18 16.07 -0.85
CA LYS A 73 11.56 14.71 -0.45
C LYS A 73 13.06 14.60 -0.14
N LYS A 74 13.94 15.19 -0.97
CA LYS A 74 15.39 15.15 -0.73
C LYS A 74 15.77 15.89 0.56
N ILE A 75 15.15 17.05 0.84
CA ILE A 75 15.37 17.83 2.07
C ILE A 75 14.89 17.03 3.28
N GLU A 76 13.66 16.52 3.28
CA GLU A 76 13.09 15.75 4.39
C GLU A 76 13.98 14.54 4.72
N LEU A 77 14.38 13.76 3.71
CA LEU A 77 15.27 12.62 3.92
C LEU A 77 16.67 13.03 4.43
N HIS A 78 17.21 14.16 3.96
CA HIS A 78 18.48 14.69 4.45
C HIS A 78 18.38 15.12 5.93
N LEU A 79 17.33 15.84 6.28
CA LEU A 79 17.08 16.27 7.65
C LEU A 79 16.86 15.08 8.58
N ASN A 80 16.16 14.04 8.12
CA ASN A 80 15.96 12.82 8.89
C ASN A 80 17.30 12.09 9.17
N VAL A 81 18.22 12.03 8.18
CA VAL A 81 19.57 11.50 8.40
C VAL A 81 20.29 12.26 9.50
N GLN A 82 20.27 13.60 9.44
CA GLN A 82 20.94 14.44 10.43
C GLN A 82 20.30 14.36 11.82
N LYS A 83 18.98 14.45 11.87
CA LYS A 83 18.20 14.51 13.12
C LYS A 83 18.24 13.21 13.90
N HIS A 84 18.24 12.09 13.20
CA HIS A 84 18.19 10.75 13.80
C HIS A 84 19.53 10.01 13.76
N ASN A 85 20.57 10.61 13.18
CA ASN A 85 21.88 9.98 12.94
C ASN A 85 21.77 8.58 12.30
N ASP A 86 20.88 8.45 11.32
CA ASP A 86 20.52 7.17 10.70
C ASP A 86 20.60 7.26 9.18
N THR A 87 21.53 6.50 8.61
CA THR A 87 21.78 6.49 7.15
C THR A 87 20.73 5.74 6.35
N VAL A 88 19.81 5.02 6.99
CA VAL A 88 18.73 4.28 6.31
C VAL A 88 17.88 5.19 5.43
N TYR A 89 17.68 6.45 5.82
CA TYR A 89 16.91 7.41 5.04
C TYR A 89 17.52 7.69 3.66
N HIS A 90 18.80 7.44 3.44
CA HIS A 90 19.40 7.50 2.10
C HIS A 90 18.84 6.44 1.15
N SER A 91 18.44 5.28 1.67
CA SER A 91 17.88 4.18 0.87
C SER A 91 16.51 4.50 0.24
N TYR A 92 15.79 5.50 0.77
CA TYR A 92 14.51 5.98 0.23
C TYR A 92 14.63 7.00 -0.91
N ARG A 93 15.86 7.40 -1.26
CA ARG A 93 16.12 8.26 -2.40
C ARG A 93 16.06 7.46 -3.69
N PHE A 94 15.27 7.95 -4.65
CA PHE A 94 15.38 7.43 -6.01
C PHE A 94 16.68 7.90 -6.64
N PRO A 95 17.39 7.05 -7.39
CA PRO A 95 18.58 7.45 -8.11
C PRO A 95 18.24 8.53 -9.14
N ASP A 96 19.11 9.55 -9.23
CA ASP A 96 18.98 10.58 -10.25
C ASP A 96 19.19 9.98 -11.64
N SER A 97 18.31 10.29 -12.59
CA SER A 97 18.44 9.82 -13.97
C SER A 97 18.97 10.94 -14.86
N TYR A 98 20.10 10.66 -15.51
CA TYR A 98 20.77 11.57 -16.46
C TYR A 98 20.70 11.05 -17.92
N LYS A 99 19.76 10.14 -18.20
CA LYS A 99 19.62 9.49 -19.52
C LYS A 99 19.16 10.45 -20.63
N THR A 100 18.56 11.58 -20.27
CA THR A 100 18.08 12.59 -21.24
C THR A 100 18.52 13.99 -20.82
N ILE A 101 18.73 14.91 -21.78
CA ILE A 101 19.09 16.31 -21.51
C ILE A 101 18.05 16.97 -20.58
N LYS A 102 16.77 16.77 -20.86
CA LYS A 102 15.67 17.29 -20.01
C LYS A 102 15.74 16.75 -18.59
N GLY A 103 16.02 15.44 -18.43
CA GLY A 103 16.21 14.79 -17.13
C GLY A 103 17.43 15.36 -16.38
N SER A 104 18.53 15.58 -17.08
CA SER A 104 19.76 16.15 -16.51
C SER A 104 19.55 17.58 -16.01
N ILE A 105 18.90 18.45 -16.81
CA ILE A 105 18.56 19.83 -16.41
C ILE A 105 17.63 19.82 -15.18
N LYS A 106 16.60 18.96 -15.20
CA LYS A 106 15.66 18.81 -14.07
C LYS A 106 16.38 18.38 -12.80
N ASN A 107 17.24 17.36 -12.88
CA ASN A 107 17.98 16.87 -11.71
C ASN A 107 19.00 17.89 -11.20
N CYS A 108 19.67 18.63 -12.10
CA CYS A 108 20.55 19.72 -11.72
C CYS A 108 19.76 20.80 -10.93
N ALA A 109 18.60 21.23 -11.43
CA ALA A 109 17.75 22.19 -10.73
C ALA A 109 17.30 21.67 -9.38
N ILE A 110 16.85 20.41 -9.28
CA ILE A 110 16.45 19.77 -8.02
C ILE A 110 17.62 19.78 -7.02
N ASN A 111 18.82 19.36 -7.44
CA ASN A 111 19.99 19.29 -6.55
C ASN A 111 20.44 20.66 -6.09
N THR A 112 20.45 21.66 -6.98
CA THR A 112 20.78 23.05 -6.65
C THR A 112 19.79 23.63 -5.63
N ILE A 113 18.49 23.53 -5.90
CA ILE A 113 17.48 24.05 -4.97
C ILE A 113 17.56 23.30 -3.62
N THR A 114 17.76 21.97 -3.64
CA THR A 114 17.93 21.18 -2.42
C THR A 114 19.09 21.71 -1.60
N ALA A 115 20.25 21.98 -2.19
CA ALA A 115 21.43 22.50 -1.47
C ALA A 115 21.14 23.83 -0.76
N PHE A 116 20.42 24.74 -1.41
CA PHE A 116 20.08 26.04 -0.82
C PHE A 116 19.01 25.98 0.28
N TYR A 117 18.12 24.97 0.23
CA TYR A 117 16.96 24.87 1.11
C TYR A 117 17.02 23.70 2.11
N SER A 118 18.17 23.05 2.29
CA SER A 118 18.34 21.89 3.19
C SER A 118 18.32 22.27 4.68
N THR A 119 17.28 22.98 5.11
CA THR A 119 17.00 23.35 6.50
C THR A 119 15.50 23.26 6.76
N GLU A 120 15.08 23.21 8.04
CA GLU A 120 13.64 23.22 8.41
C GLU A 120 12.92 24.49 7.87
N LYS A 121 13.57 25.64 7.95
CA LYS A 121 13.03 26.90 7.37
C LYS A 121 12.92 26.81 5.85
N GLY A 122 13.92 26.22 5.20
CA GLY A 122 13.92 25.99 3.76
C GLY A 122 12.81 25.01 3.34
N LEU A 123 12.66 23.90 4.06
CA LEU A 123 11.58 22.94 3.84
C LEU A 123 10.20 23.60 3.92
N LYS A 124 9.96 24.45 4.94
CA LYS A 124 8.72 25.21 5.07
C LYS A 124 8.46 26.12 3.86
N LYS A 125 9.50 26.78 3.32
CA LYS A 125 9.38 27.61 2.10
C LYS A 125 9.02 26.77 0.87
N ILE A 126 9.67 25.62 0.67
CA ILE A 126 9.37 24.71 -0.46
C ILE A 126 7.93 24.22 -0.39
N ARG A 127 7.42 23.88 0.80
CA ARG A 127 6.00 23.53 1.01
C ARG A 127 5.07 24.69 0.63
N GLY A 128 5.43 25.92 0.98
CA GLY A 128 4.71 27.14 0.56
C GLY A 128 4.68 27.29 -0.96
N TYR A 129 5.83 27.20 -1.63
CA TYR A 129 5.92 27.31 -3.09
C TYR A 129 5.06 26.27 -3.83
N ILE A 130 4.97 25.02 -3.33
CA ILE A 130 4.07 24.03 -3.91
C ILE A 130 2.62 24.51 -3.83
N LYS A 131 2.17 24.98 -2.66
CA LYS A 131 0.80 25.43 -2.44
C LYS A 131 0.46 26.67 -3.27
N ASP A 132 1.36 27.64 -3.31
CA ASP A 132 1.15 28.89 -4.04
C ASP A 132 1.07 28.63 -5.56
N ASN A 133 1.98 27.80 -6.09
CA ASN A 133 1.95 27.42 -7.49
C ASN A 133 0.68 26.65 -7.88
N GLU A 134 0.24 25.70 -7.05
CA GLU A 134 -0.97 24.92 -7.35
C GLU A 134 -2.23 25.80 -7.35
N ARG A 135 -2.32 26.84 -6.51
CA ARG A 135 -3.43 27.80 -6.52
C ARG A 135 -3.55 28.61 -7.82
N THR A 136 -2.48 28.71 -8.62
CA THR A 136 -2.51 29.39 -9.92
C THR A 136 -3.07 28.55 -11.05
N THR A 137 -3.19 27.21 -10.85
CA THR A 137 -3.56 26.27 -11.90
C THR A 137 -5.04 26.36 -12.29
N GLN A 138 -5.33 25.97 -13.54
CA GLN A 138 -6.73 25.80 -13.97
C GLN A 138 -7.40 24.69 -13.18
N TYR A 139 -6.67 23.64 -12.81
CA TYR A 139 -7.18 22.52 -12.02
C TYR A 139 -7.67 22.97 -10.63
N TYR A 140 -6.95 23.88 -9.97
CA TYR A 140 -7.42 24.49 -8.71
C TYR A 140 -8.72 25.29 -8.93
N LYS A 141 -8.79 26.12 -9.98
CA LYS A 141 -9.99 26.92 -10.29
C LYS A 141 -11.21 26.05 -10.56
N GLU A 142 -11.04 24.97 -11.34
CA GLU A 142 -12.08 23.99 -11.61
C GLU A 142 -12.53 23.27 -10.31
N SER A 143 -11.56 22.85 -9.49
CA SER A 143 -11.85 22.22 -8.20
C SER A 143 -12.65 23.16 -7.28
N LYS A 144 -12.26 24.44 -7.20
CA LYS A 144 -12.98 25.44 -6.41
C LYS A 144 -14.41 25.70 -6.91
N LYS A 145 -14.62 25.71 -8.24
CA LYS A 145 -15.93 25.81 -8.88
C LYS A 145 -16.80 24.62 -8.50
N THR A 146 -16.27 23.40 -8.64
CA THR A 146 -16.96 22.15 -8.29
C THR A 146 -17.41 22.13 -6.82
N LEU A 147 -16.50 22.49 -5.90
CA LEU A 147 -16.80 22.53 -4.47
C LEU A 147 -17.87 23.57 -4.12
N LYS A 148 -17.84 24.74 -4.74
CA LYS A 148 -18.91 25.77 -4.57
C LYS A 148 -20.28 25.27 -5.05
N GLN A 149 -20.31 24.51 -6.16
CA GLN A 149 -21.53 23.97 -6.73
C GLN A 149 -22.13 22.86 -5.86
N HIS A 150 -21.29 21.91 -5.39
CA HIS A 150 -21.74 20.72 -4.70
C HIS A 150 -21.80 20.86 -3.16
N ARG A 151 -21.05 21.79 -2.59
CA ARG A 151 -21.00 22.12 -1.15
C ARG A 151 -20.89 20.88 -0.25
N PRO A 152 -19.84 20.03 -0.44
CA PRO A 152 -19.66 18.88 0.45
C PRO A 152 -19.36 19.36 1.87
N ALA A 153 -19.79 18.57 2.87
CA ALA A 153 -19.44 18.81 4.27
C ALA A 153 -17.96 18.52 4.57
N MET A 154 -17.32 17.68 3.74
CA MET A 154 -15.92 17.33 3.86
C MET A 154 -15.35 16.81 2.53
N VAL A 155 -14.03 17.00 2.34
CA VAL A 155 -13.25 16.32 1.29
C VAL A 155 -12.26 15.38 1.98
N PHE A 156 -12.46 14.07 1.76
CA PHE A 156 -11.60 13.00 2.27
C PHE A 156 -10.74 12.43 1.14
N CYS A 157 -9.42 12.59 1.21
CA CYS A 157 -8.49 12.06 0.22
C CYS A 157 -7.99 10.68 0.64
N THR A 158 -8.08 9.71 -0.26
CA THR A 158 -7.76 8.30 0.01
C THR A 158 -6.27 8.00 0.07
N ASN A 159 -5.40 8.94 -0.33
CA ASN A 159 -3.96 8.75 -0.40
C ASN A 159 -3.21 10.09 -0.28
N GLN A 160 -2.27 10.18 0.66
CA GLN A 160 -1.50 11.40 0.93
C GLN A 160 -0.38 11.68 -0.09
N ARG A 161 -0.05 10.75 -0.99
CA ARG A 161 1.14 10.79 -1.84
C ARG A 161 0.98 11.49 -3.20
N PRO A 162 -0.17 11.37 -3.91
CA PRO A 162 -0.29 11.91 -5.26
C PRO A 162 -0.40 13.44 -5.28
N ALA A 163 0.45 14.08 -6.07
CA ALA A 163 0.41 15.54 -6.24
C ALA A 163 -0.92 16.06 -6.83
N LEU A 164 -1.63 15.21 -7.56
CA LEU A 164 -2.97 15.54 -8.08
C LEU A 164 -4.03 15.76 -6.98
N GLY A 165 -3.75 15.36 -5.75
CA GLY A 165 -4.62 15.70 -4.60
C GLY A 165 -4.44 17.12 -4.09
N ILE A 166 -3.33 17.84 -4.42
CA ILE A 166 -3.01 19.13 -3.82
C ILE A 166 -4.04 20.20 -4.18
N ALA A 167 -4.32 20.41 -5.46
CA ALA A 167 -5.23 21.46 -5.91
C ALA A 167 -6.67 21.30 -5.37
N PRO A 168 -7.30 20.08 -5.37
CA PRO A 168 -8.60 19.87 -4.75
C PRO A 168 -8.62 20.14 -3.24
N ILE A 169 -7.58 19.72 -2.50
CA ILE A 169 -7.48 19.93 -1.06
C ILE A 169 -7.33 21.42 -0.75
N LEU A 170 -6.43 22.14 -1.44
CA LEU A 170 -6.28 23.59 -1.27
C LEU A 170 -7.57 24.35 -1.60
N ALA A 171 -8.28 23.93 -2.65
CA ALA A 171 -9.54 24.56 -3.01
C ALA A 171 -10.62 24.36 -1.93
N ALA A 172 -10.64 23.20 -1.26
CA ALA A 172 -11.54 22.94 -0.14
C ALA A 172 -11.17 23.77 1.08
N GLN A 173 -9.90 23.82 1.47
CA GLN A 173 -9.40 24.62 2.58
C GLN A 173 -9.69 26.12 2.38
N ASP A 174 -9.45 26.65 1.17
CA ASP A 174 -9.70 28.07 0.82
C ASP A 174 -11.21 28.41 0.77
N LEU A 175 -12.09 27.41 0.85
CA LEU A 175 -13.55 27.55 0.99
C LEU A 175 -14.06 27.25 2.41
N GLY A 176 -13.17 26.95 3.36
CA GLY A 176 -13.54 26.55 4.72
C GLY A 176 -14.20 25.18 4.81
N ILE A 177 -14.02 24.31 3.80
CA ILE A 177 -14.53 22.93 3.81
C ILE A 177 -13.46 22.05 4.47
N PRO A 178 -13.81 21.32 5.55
CA PRO A 178 -12.87 20.41 6.22
C PRO A 178 -12.24 19.41 5.25
N THR A 179 -10.93 19.18 5.42
CA THR A 179 -10.16 18.28 4.59
C THR A 179 -9.49 17.21 5.42
N ALA A 180 -9.47 15.97 4.91
CA ALA A 180 -8.71 14.89 5.53
C ALA A 180 -7.95 14.07 4.49
N THR A 181 -6.88 13.42 4.95
CA THR A 181 -6.20 12.40 4.15
C THR A 181 -5.97 11.14 4.96
N PHE A 182 -6.03 10.01 4.26
CA PHE A 182 -5.69 8.70 4.80
C PHE A 182 -4.21 8.40 4.51
N ILE A 183 -3.46 7.91 5.51
CA ILE A 183 -2.11 7.41 5.28
C ILE A 183 -2.22 6.04 4.64
N PHE A 184 -1.83 5.96 3.37
CA PHE A 184 -2.18 4.84 2.49
C PHE A 184 -1.54 3.51 2.89
N SER A 185 -0.28 3.52 3.39
CA SER A 185 0.45 2.30 3.73
C SER A 185 1.31 2.50 4.97
N TRP A 186 1.49 1.43 5.72
CA TRP A 186 2.25 1.38 6.97
C TRP A 186 3.73 1.77 6.84
N ASP A 187 4.27 1.75 5.64
CA ASP A 187 5.67 2.06 5.32
C ASP A 187 5.89 3.48 4.77
N ASN A 188 4.84 4.30 4.67
CA ASN A 188 4.91 5.54 3.91
C ASN A 188 5.58 6.71 4.63
N LEU A 189 5.40 6.85 5.93
CA LEU A 189 5.86 8.03 6.68
C LEU A 189 7.39 8.18 6.66
N PRO A 190 8.19 7.12 6.89
CA PRO A 190 9.66 7.22 6.84
C PRO A 190 10.20 7.59 5.46
N LYS A 191 9.42 7.36 4.40
CA LYS A 191 9.82 7.55 2.99
C LYS A 191 9.68 9.00 2.50
N ALA A 192 9.31 9.94 3.37
CA ALA A 192 9.06 11.34 3.01
C ALA A 192 8.04 11.48 1.86
N THR A 193 6.90 10.79 1.98
CA THR A 193 5.87 10.76 0.94
C THR A 193 4.61 11.58 1.25
N MET A 194 4.61 12.32 2.35
CA MET A 194 3.51 13.20 2.73
C MET A 194 3.51 14.47 1.86
N ILE A 195 2.78 14.45 0.75
CA ILE A 195 2.67 15.63 -0.12
C ILE A 195 1.44 16.50 0.21
N LEU A 196 0.37 15.86 0.68
CA LEU A 196 -0.84 16.55 1.07
C LEU A 196 -0.76 17.05 2.53
N GLU A 197 -1.18 18.28 2.74
CA GLU A 197 -1.33 18.88 4.06
C GLU A 197 -2.81 19.24 4.25
N THR A 198 -3.51 18.39 4.99
CA THR A 198 -4.94 18.48 5.26
C THR A 198 -5.19 18.95 6.70
N ASP A 199 -6.45 19.28 7.02
CA ASP A 199 -6.83 19.65 8.37
C ASP A 199 -6.79 18.45 9.31
N TYR A 200 -7.06 17.23 8.79
CA TYR A 200 -7.09 16.00 9.55
C TYR A 200 -6.36 14.86 8.84
N TYR A 201 -5.82 13.90 9.63
CA TYR A 201 -5.05 12.75 9.17
C TYR A 201 -5.61 11.47 9.77
N PHE A 202 -5.82 10.46 8.93
CA PHE A 202 -6.31 9.16 9.36
C PHE A 202 -5.19 8.14 9.28
N VAL A 203 -4.87 7.50 10.38
CA VAL A 203 -3.75 6.58 10.55
C VAL A 203 -4.21 5.21 11.00
N TRP A 204 -3.36 4.21 10.80
CA TRP A 204 -3.71 2.81 11.03
C TRP A 204 -3.64 2.42 12.51
N SER A 205 -2.71 2.99 13.27
CA SER A 205 -2.44 2.61 14.66
C SER A 205 -1.88 3.78 15.47
N ASP A 206 -1.79 3.60 16.78
CA ASP A 206 -1.08 4.54 17.66
C ASP A 206 0.41 4.63 17.32
N SER A 207 1.03 3.53 16.90
CA SER A 207 2.40 3.54 16.39
C SER A 207 2.55 4.48 15.19
N MET A 208 1.64 4.40 14.21
CA MET A 208 1.65 5.30 13.05
C MET A 208 1.30 6.74 13.41
N LYS A 209 0.44 6.98 14.42
CA LYS A 209 0.20 8.32 14.98
C LYS A 209 1.49 8.93 15.52
N ASN A 210 2.24 8.15 16.31
CA ASN A 210 3.53 8.59 16.85
C ASN A 210 4.55 8.86 15.73
N GLU A 211 4.62 7.99 14.72
CA GLU A 211 5.46 8.23 13.52
C GLU A 211 5.06 9.50 12.78
N LEU A 212 3.76 9.77 12.62
CA LEU A 212 3.29 10.97 11.93
C LEU A 212 3.76 12.22 12.67
N GLN A 213 3.63 12.29 13.99
CA GLN A 213 4.11 13.39 14.80
C GLN A 213 5.65 13.48 14.83
N PHE A 214 6.33 12.34 14.81
CA PHE A 214 7.78 12.28 14.78
C PHE A 214 8.39 12.88 13.49
N TYR A 215 7.82 12.57 12.33
CA TYR A 215 8.29 13.10 11.04
C TYR A 215 7.70 14.48 10.70
N TYR A 216 6.51 14.78 11.19
CA TYR A 216 5.76 15.99 10.87
C TYR A 216 5.26 16.70 12.15
N PRO A 217 6.19 17.23 12.99
CA PRO A 217 5.86 17.77 14.32
C PRO A 217 4.97 19.02 14.30
N TYR A 218 4.68 19.57 13.13
CA TYR A 218 3.75 20.67 12.95
C TYR A 218 2.27 20.21 12.88
N ILE A 219 2.01 18.91 12.88
CA ILE A 219 0.66 18.34 12.92
C ILE A 219 0.30 18.14 14.40
N ASP A 220 -0.78 18.83 14.82
CA ASP A 220 -1.29 18.70 16.19
C ASP A 220 -1.93 17.30 16.39
N GLU A 221 -1.82 16.77 17.59
CA GLU A 221 -2.41 15.50 17.96
C GLU A 221 -3.93 15.44 17.68
N LYS A 222 -4.63 16.58 17.89
CA LYS A 222 -6.08 16.72 17.64
C LYS A 222 -6.48 16.56 16.16
N GLN A 223 -5.52 16.68 15.25
CA GLN A 223 -5.74 16.49 13.82
C GLN A 223 -5.62 15.01 13.41
N ILE A 224 -5.23 14.09 14.32
CA ILE A 224 -4.89 12.71 13.99
C ILE A 224 -5.93 11.75 14.55
N PHE A 225 -6.53 10.95 13.67
CA PHE A 225 -7.51 9.92 14.01
C PHE A 225 -6.94 8.52 13.78
N VAL A 226 -6.88 7.72 14.85
CA VAL A 226 -6.45 6.31 14.79
C VAL A 226 -7.66 5.44 14.46
N THR A 227 -7.70 4.91 13.25
CA THR A 227 -8.88 4.20 12.74
C THR A 227 -8.63 2.74 12.36
N GLY A 228 -7.38 2.38 12.11
CA GLY A 228 -7.07 1.18 11.35
C GLY A 228 -7.25 1.42 9.86
N THR A 229 -7.00 0.39 9.07
CA THR A 229 -7.22 0.41 7.62
C THR A 229 -8.31 -0.55 7.19
N PRO A 230 -9.22 -0.14 6.28
CA PRO A 230 -10.22 -1.04 5.70
C PRO A 230 -9.63 -2.20 4.90
N GLN A 231 -8.34 -2.14 4.58
CA GLN A 231 -7.63 -3.18 3.82
C GLN A 231 -7.84 -4.59 4.37
N PHE A 232 -7.89 -4.73 5.69
CA PHE A 232 -7.99 -6.03 6.35
C PHE A 232 -9.43 -6.49 6.63
N GLU A 233 -10.45 -5.66 6.39
CA GLU A 233 -11.84 -5.98 6.70
C GLU A 233 -12.36 -7.21 5.96
N ASN A 234 -11.92 -7.39 4.71
CA ASN A 234 -12.38 -8.50 3.88
C ASN A 234 -11.98 -9.88 4.43
N HIS A 235 -10.92 -9.98 5.24
CA HIS A 235 -10.53 -11.23 5.90
C HIS A 235 -11.51 -11.68 6.99
N PHE A 236 -12.38 -10.79 7.44
CA PHE A 236 -13.40 -11.06 8.46
C PHE A 236 -14.82 -11.12 7.87
N ASN A 237 -14.95 -11.07 6.54
CA ASN A 237 -16.23 -11.16 5.85
C ASN A 237 -16.44 -12.54 5.24
N ASN A 238 -17.21 -13.37 5.92
CA ASN A 238 -17.48 -14.75 5.50
C ASN A 238 -18.33 -14.86 4.23
N SER A 239 -19.02 -13.77 3.80
CA SER A 239 -19.87 -13.83 2.59
C SER A 239 -19.08 -14.04 1.30
N ASN A 240 -17.79 -13.71 1.30
CA ASN A 240 -16.88 -13.84 0.15
C ASN A 240 -16.02 -15.12 0.24
N LEU A 241 -16.19 -15.92 1.29
CA LEU A 241 -15.39 -17.12 1.50
C LEU A 241 -16.06 -18.32 0.84
N LEU A 242 -15.40 -18.88 -0.17
CA LEU A 242 -15.78 -20.11 -0.82
C LEU A 242 -15.38 -21.32 0.05
N SER A 243 -16.10 -22.41 -0.07
CA SER A 243 -15.63 -23.68 0.45
C SER A 243 -14.33 -24.10 -0.30
N ARG A 244 -13.54 -24.97 0.34
CA ARG A 244 -12.31 -25.48 -0.27
C ARG A 244 -12.58 -26.14 -1.61
N ALA A 245 -13.65 -26.94 -1.71
CA ALA A 245 -14.02 -27.63 -2.93
C ALA A 245 -14.41 -26.66 -4.05
N GLU A 246 -15.20 -25.61 -3.75
CA GLU A 246 -15.58 -24.60 -4.74
C GLU A 246 -14.35 -23.82 -5.22
N PHE A 247 -13.48 -23.37 -4.33
CA PHE A 247 -12.28 -22.64 -4.71
C PHE A 247 -11.33 -23.50 -5.54
N PHE A 248 -11.10 -24.76 -5.13
CA PHE A 248 -10.21 -25.66 -5.84
C PHE A 248 -10.72 -26.02 -7.23
N ASN A 249 -12.03 -26.30 -7.36
CA ASN A 249 -12.63 -26.56 -8.66
C ASN A 249 -12.60 -25.33 -9.59
N GLN A 250 -12.79 -24.12 -9.03
CA GLN A 250 -12.78 -22.89 -9.82
C GLN A 250 -11.42 -22.57 -10.42
N TYR A 251 -10.33 -23.02 -9.78
CA TYR A 251 -8.96 -22.70 -10.18
C TYR A 251 -8.12 -23.93 -10.54
N ASP A 252 -8.76 -25.05 -10.82
CA ASP A 252 -8.14 -26.32 -11.23
C ASP A 252 -7.04 -26.81 -10.25
N LEU A 253 -7.28 -26.63 -8.94
CA LEU A 253 -6.39 -27.06 -7.87
C LEU A 253 -6.70 -28.53 -7.50
N ASP A 254 -5.65 -29.31 -7.22
CA ASP A 254 -5.82 -30.70 -6.77
C ASP A 254 -6.30 -30.76 -5.31
N LEU A 255 -7.47 -31.36 -5.09
CA LEU A 255 -8.07 -31.52 -3.76
C LEU A 255 -7.25 -32.38 -2.80
N ASN A 256 -6.34 -33.21 -3.31
CA ASN A 256 -5.45 -34.06 -2.51
C ASN A 256 -4.21 -33.30 -2.00
N LEU A 257 -3.90 -32.13 -2.58
CA LEU A 257 -2.72 -31.35 -2.21
C LEU A 257 -3.09 -30.25 -1.20
N ARG A 258 -2.18 -29.97 -0.28
CA ARG A 258 -2.15 -28.74 0.51
C ARG A 258 -1.28 -27.72 -0.23
N TYR A 259 -1.65 -26.45 -0.21
CA TYR A 259 -0.92 -25.45 -0.98
C TYR A 259 -0.21 -24.43 -0.07
N ILE A 260 1.01 -24.07 -0.49
CA ILE A 260 1.75 -22.92 0.04
C ILE A 260 1.60 -21.76 -0.96
N CYS A 261 1.31 -20.57 -0.49
CA CYS A 261 1.29 -19.39 -1.36
C CYS A 261 2.70 -18.81 -1.49
N TYR A 262 3.16 -18.57 -2.71
CA TYR A 262 4.27 -17.68 -2.98
C TYR A 262 3.73 -16.34 -3.47
N SER A 263 3.95 -15.27 -2.71
CA SER A 263 3.54 -13.91 -3.10
C SER A 263 4.73 -13.15 -3.66
N GLY A 264 4.77 -13.02 -4.99
CA GLY A 264 5.84 -12.30 -5.68
C GLY A 264 5.77 -10.79 -5.48
N ASP A 265 6.92 -10.14 -5.55
CA ASP A 265 7.09 -8.69 -5.49
C ASP A 265 7.24 -8.06 -6.89
N ASP A 266 7.30 -6.73 -6.96
CA ASP A 266 7.68 -6.05 -8.19
C ASP A 266 9.21 -6.15 -8.45
N SER A 267 9.61 -5.95 -9.70
CA SER A 267 11.00 -6.12 -10.14
C SER A 267 11.99 -5.11 -9.51
N THR A 268 11.51 -4.04 -8.88
CA THR A 268 12.36 -3.06 -8.19
C THR A 268 12.59 -3.45 -6.72
N THR A 269 11.61 -4.10 -6.13
CA THR A 269 11.67 -4.61 -4.75
C THR A 269 12.46 -5.92 -4.69
N CYS A 270 12.13 -6.88 -5.56
CA CYS A 270 12.81 -8.17 -5.62
C CYS A 270 13.19 -8.52 -7.08
N PRO A 271 14.36 -8.10 -7.58
CA PRO A 271 14.75 -8.37 -8.97
C PRO A 271 14.96 -9.86 -9.28
N ASP A 272 15.34 -10.64 -8.28
CA ASP A 272 15.70 -12.06 -8.39
C ASP A 272 14.58 -13.02 -7.94
N ASP A 273 13.35 -12.55 -7.85
CA ASP A 273 12.19 -13.20 -7.24
C ASP A 273 11.85 -14.58 -7.84
N ALA A 274 12.05 -14.75 -9.15
CA ALA A 274 11.83 -16.03 -9.83
C ALA A 274 12.78 -17.16 -9.34
N TYR A 275 13.99 -16.82 -8.91
CA TYR A 275 14.93 -17.81 -8.35
C TYR A 275 14.51 -18.24 -6.94
N TYR A 276 13.97 -17.33 -6.13
CA TYR A 276 13.42 -17.69 -4.82
C TYR A 276 12.18 -18.57 -4.93
N LEU A 277 11.34 -18.35 -5.97
CA LEU A 277 10.25 -19.25 -6.28
C LEU A 277 10.77 -20.64 -6.67
N GLU A 278 11.85 -20.75 -7.47
CA GLU A 278 12.48 -22.03 -7.79
C GLU A 278 13.00 -22.72 -6.54
N ASP A 279 13.69 -21.99 -5.63
CA ASP A 279 14.20 -22.58 -4.37
C ASP A 279 13.05 -23.15 -3.52
N LEU A 280 11.89 -22.45 -3.46
CA LEU A 280 10.70 -22.96 -2.79
C LEU A 280 10.17 -24.23 -3.46
N VAL A 281 10.17 -24.33 -4.80
CA VAL A 281 9.75 -25.53 -5.51
C VAL A 281 10.65 -26.72 -5.15
N LEU A 282 11.95 -26.51 -5.09
CA LEU A 282 12.90 -27.59 -4.73
C LEU A 282 12.65 -28.06 -3.30
N ALA A 283 12.39 -27.17 -2.36
CA ALA A 283 12.03 -27.50 -0.99
C ALA A 283 10.70 -28.27 -0.91
N VAL A 284 9.67 -27.84 -1.65
CA VAL A 284 8.37 -28.54 -1.73
C VAL A 284 8.52 -29.96 -2.29
N LYS A 285 9.35 -30.15 -3.33
CA LYS A 285 9.64 -31.50 -3.86
C LYS A 285 10.30 -32.39 -2.81
N GLN A 286 11.27 -31.87 -2.08
CA GLN A 286 11.92 -32.59 -0.98
C GLN A 286 10.92 -32.99 0.12
N LEU A 287 9.98 -32.11 0.45
CA LEU A 287 8.91 -32.42 1.42
C LEU A 287 7.94 -33.47 0.87
N ASN A 288 7.62 -33.43 -0.42
CA ASN A 288 6.75 -34.43 -1.06
C ASN A 288 7.38 -35.82 -1.11
N GLU A 289 8.70 -35.90 -1.26
CA GLU A 289 9.45 -37.17 -1.10
C GLU A 289 9.30 -37.75 0.31
N LYS A 290 9.06 -36.90 1.32
CA LYS A 290 8.74 -37.29 2.70
C LYS A 290 7.23 -37.57 2.93
N GLY A 291 6.38 -37.42 1.90
CA GLY A 291 4.94 -37.71 1.96
C GLY A 291 4.01 -36.54 2.32
N PHE A 292 4.47 -35.26 2.21
CA PHE A 292 3.67 -34.10 2.61
C PHE A 292 2.53 -33.71 1.66
N GLN A 293 2.57 -34.10 0.38
CA GLN A 293 1.55 -33.79 -0.64
C GLN A 293 1.28 -32.25 -0.77
N LEU A 294 2.33 -31.49 -1.08
CA LEU A 294 2.27 -30.04 -1.20
C LEU A 294 2.30 -29.57 -2.66
N GLY A 295 1.56 -28.49 -2.94
CA GLY A 295 1.67 -27.67 -4.16
C GLY A 295 1.95 -26.22 -3.83
N ILE A 296 2.21 -25.41 -4.86
CA ILE A 296 2.46 -23.97 -4.72
C ILE A 296 1.39 -23.21 -5.50
N ILE A 297 0.72 -22.27 -4.86
CA ILE A 297 -0.03 -21.21 -5.53
C ILE A 297 0.91 -20.02 -5.68
N PHE A 298 1.22 -19.64 -6.91
CA PHE A 298 1.98 -18.43 -7.19
C PHE A 298 1.04 -17.25 -7.45
N ARG A 299 1.13 -16.23 -6.61
CA ARG A 299 0.42 -14.98 -6.81
C ARG A 299 1.41 -13.87 -7.18
N ARG A 300 1.36 -13.46 -8.44
CA ARG A 300 2.18 -12.36 -8.98
C ARG A 300 1.82 -11.03 -8.30
N CYS A 301 2.80 -10.14 -8.11
CA CYS A 301 2.52 -8.76 -7.75
C CYS A 301 1.64 -8.10 -8.83
N PRO A 302 0.53 -7.42 -8.46
CA PRO A 302 -0.42 -6.84 -9.44
C PRO A 302 0.18 -5.83 -10.41
N VAL A 303 1.36 -5.29 -10.10
CA VAL A 303 2.06 -4.29 -10.91
C VAL A 303 3.33 -4.84 -11.59
N ASP A 304 3.60 -6.13 -11.45
CA ASP A 304 4.66 -6.80 -12.19
C ASP A 304 4.12 -7.42 -13.48
N PHE A 305 4.42 -6.78 -14.60
CA PHE A 305 4.02 -7.21 -15.95
C PHE A 305 5.19 -7.83 -16.72
N SER A 306 6.29 -8.16 -16.05
CA SER A 306 7.46 -8.75 -16.68
C SER A 306 7.25 -10.23 -16.97
N ASN A 307 8.07 -10.77 -17.87
CA ASN A 307 8.11 -12.20 -18.19
C ASN A 307 9.13 -12.98 -17.34
N ARG A 308 9.64 -12.37 -16.25
CA ARG A 308 10.74 -12.94 -15.45
C ARG A 308 10.40 -14.25 -14.75
N PHE A 309 9.12 -14.55 -14.57
CA PHE A 309 8.65 -15.79 -13.95
C PHE A 309 8.34 -16.90 -14.98
N ASP A 310 8.26 -16.61 -16.28
CA ASP A 310 7.75 -17.55 -17.29
C ASP A 310 8.56 -18.85 -17.33
N TRP A 311 9.89 -18.76 -17.20
CA TRP A 311 10.77 -19.91 -17.21
C TRP A 311 10.56 -20.85 -16.02
N VAL A 312 10.33 -20.33 -14.81
CA VAL A 312 10.11 -21.15 -13.62
C VAL A 312 8.71 -21.74 -13.61
N LEU A 313 7.70 -21.01 -14.10
CA LEU A 313 6.32 -21.49 -14.23
C LEU A 313 6.25 -22.63 -15.25
N GLU A 314 6.88 -22.50 -16.41
CA GLU A 314 6.90 -23.59 -17.41
C GLU A 314 7.68 -24.81 -16.93
N LYS A 315 8.86 -24.60 -16.31
CA LYS A 315 9.70 -25.68 -15.80
C LYS A 315 9.01 -26.51 -14.71
N TYR A 316 8.16 -25.89 -13.90
CA TYR A 316 7.56 -26.50 -12.72
C TYR A 316 6.02 -26.47 -12.72
N LYS A 317 5.41 -26.50 -13.88
CA LYS A 317 3.94 -26.46 -14.07
C LYS A 317 3.17 -27.55 -13.32
N ASN A 318 3.82 -28.65 -12.95
CA ASN A 318 3.21 -29.73 -12.17
C ASN A 318 3.23 -29.47 -10.65
N VAL A 319 3.89 -28.41 -10.19
CA VAL A 319 4.02 -28.03 -8.76
C VAL A 319 3.43 -26.66 -8.49
N ILE A 320 3.54 -25.74 -9.48
CA ILE A 320 3.10 -24.35 -9.35
C ILE A 320 1.79 -24.15 -10.12
N VAL A 321 0.79 -23.60 -9.45
CA VAL A 321 -0.43 -23.08 -10.08
C VAL A 321 -0.40 -21.56 -9.99
N PRO A 322 -0.26 -20.84 -11.11
CA PRO A 322 -0.31 -19.38 -11.11
C PRO A 322 -1.76 -18.88 -10.95
N LEU A 323 -2.00 -18.01 -9.98
CA LEU A 323 -3.25 -17.29 -9.81
C LEU A 323 -2.99 -15.78 -9.97
N ASP A 324 -3.13 -15.31 -11.19
CA ASP A 324 -2.88 -13.91 -11.53
C ASP A 324 -3.89 -12.97 -10.87
N PRO A 325 -3.45 -11.79 -10.40
CA PRO A 325 -4.34 -10.77 -9.86
C PRO A 325 -5.38 -10.32 -10.89
N LYS A 326 -6.63 -10.20 -10.45
CA LYS A 326 -7.75 -9.73 -11.28
C LYS A 326 -7.87 -8.21 -11.20
N TRP A 327 -6.82 -7.51 -11.64
CA TRP A 327 -6.80 -6.05 -11.70
C TRP A 327 -7.03 -5.56 -13.12
N ASP A 328 -7.89 -4.56 -13.27
CA ASP A 328 -8.08 -3.89 -14.56
C ASP A 328 -6.94 -2.90 -14.82
N ARG A 329 -6.54 -2.81 -16.09
CA ARG A 329 -5.46 -1.96 -16.52
C ARG A 329 -5.83 -1.22 -17.80
N ILE A 330 -5.77 0.12 -17.77
CA ILE A 330 -6.00 0.97 -18.95
C ILE A 330 -4.69 1.51 -19.54
N GLY A 331 -3.61 1.56 -18.75
CA GLY A 331 -2.32 2.13 -19.15
C GLY A 331 -1.12 1.46 -18.50
N LYS A 332 0.02 2.18 -18.47
CA LYS A 332 1.27 1.71 -17.88
C LYS A 332 1.58 2.36 -16.53
N GLU A 333 0.82 3.37 -16.12
CA GLU A 333 1.06 4.12 -14.90
C GLU A 333 0.21 3.62 -13.72
N TRP A 334 0.66 3.88 -12.52
CA TRP A 334 -0.02 3.46 -11.29
C TRP A 334 -1.47 3.94 -11.16
N ASN A 335 -1.77 5.15 -11.62
CA ASN A 335 -3.13 5.69 -11.62
C ASN A 335 -4.06 5.04 -12.65
N THR A 336 -3.51 4.20 -13.53
CA THR A 336 -4.25 3.45 -14.54
C THR A 336 -4.50 1.98 -14.17
N MET A 337 -4.19 1.61 -12.93
CA MET A 337 -4.45 0.30 -12.32
C MET A 337 -5.67 0.37 -11.43
N LEU A 338 -6.56 -0.58 -11.55
CA LEU A 338 -7.78 -0.69 -10.75
C LEU A 338 -7.83 -2.05 -10.06
N PRO A 339 -7.67 -2.13 -8.73
CA PRO A 339 -8.03 -3.33 -8.01
C PRO A 339 -9.55 -3.57 -8.18
N THR A 340 -9.95 -4.81 -8.41
CA THR A 340 -11.36 -5.18 -8.56
C THR A 340 -11.87 -5.90 -7.32
N ALA A 341 -13.20 -5.91 -7.13
CA ALA A 341 -13.82 -6.72 -6.09
C ALA A 341 -13.53 -8.21 -6.27
N ALA A 342 -13.45 -8.68 -7.53
CA ALA A 342 -13.10 -10.07 -7.85
C ALA A 342 -11.68 -10.44 -7.39
N ASP A 343 -10.72 -9.50 -7.43
CA ASP A 343 -9.38 -9.74 -6.92
C ASP A 343 -9.34 -9.85 -5.39
N LEU A 344 -10.13 -9.06 -4.69
CA LEU A 344 -10.24 -9.16 -3.23
C LEU A 344 -10.80 -10.51 -2.80
N ILE A 345 -11.82 -11.02 -3.50
CA ILE A 345 -12.37 -12.36 -3.28
C ILE A 345 -11.29 -13.43 -3.56
N LEU A 346 -10.59 -13.34 -4.69
CA LEU A 346 -9.49 -14.24 -5.03
C LEU A 346 -8.39 -14.23 -3.95
N GLN A 347 -7.95 -13.06 -3.52
CA GLN A 347 -6.92 -12.93 -2.48
C GLN A 347 -7.37 -13.57 -1.16
N THR A 348 -8.59 -13.24 -0.69
CA THR A 348 -9.12 -13.77 0.57
C THR A 348 -9.21 -15.29 0.54
N ASN A 349 -9.69 -15.87 -0.58
CA ASN A 349 -9.79 -17.32 -0.74
C ASN A 349 -8.42 -17.99 -0.91
N THR A 350 -7.48 -17.36 -1.60
CA THR A 350 -6.08 -17.87 -1.67
C THR A 350 -5.50 -17.98 -0.25
N ILE A 351 -5.65 -16.94 0.58
CA ILE A 351 -5.17 -16.95 1.96
C ILE A 351 -5.91 -18.00 2.80
N ALA A 352 -7.23 -18.08 2.67
CA ALA A 352 -8.05 -19.04 3.43
C ALA A 352 -7.70 -20.50 3.12
N HIS A 353 -7.31 -20.81 1.88
CA HIS A 353 -7.10 -22.18 1.40
C HIS A 353 -5.63 -22.56 1.18
N THR A 354 -4.68 -21.71 1.53
CA THR A 354 -3.25 -22.06 1.61
C THR A 354 -2.79 -22.16 3.06
N GLU A 355 -1.74 -22.94 3.32
CA GLU A 355 -1.24 -23.20 4.67
C GLU A 355 -0.42 -22.04 5.24
N MET A 356 0.36 -21.39 4.39
CA MET A 356 1.26 -20.29 4.72
C MET A 356 1.60 -19.46 3.49
N VAL A 357 2.27 -18.33 3.69
CA VAL A 357 2.84 -17.54 2.59
C VAL A 357 4.36 -17.44 2.71
N VAL A 358 5.04 -17.48 1.55
CA VAL A 358 6.46 -17.16 1.39
C VAL A 358 6.58 -15.91 0.53
N ASN A 359 7.39 -14.95 0.96
CA ASN A 359 7.63 -13.69 0.23
C ASN A 359 8.89 -12.97 0.74
N LEU A 360 9.22 -11.83 0.12
CA LEU A 360 10.30 -10.96 0.57
C LEU A 360 9.74 -9.71 1.29
N GLY A 361 9.50 -9.82 2.59
CA GLY A 361 9.15 -8.65 3.41
C GLY A 361 7.81 -7.99 3.09
N SER A 362 6.86 -8.73 2.53
CA SER A 362 5.55 -8.22 2.15
C SER A 362 4.61 -8.06 3.35
N SER A 363 3.69 -7.07 3.26
CA SER A 363 2.59 -6.89 4.23
C SER A 363 1.61 -8.07 4.28
N MET A 364 1.75 -9.06 3.39
CA MET A 364 0.96 -10.29 3.42
C MET A 364 1.06 -11.06 4.76
N VAL A 365 2.10 -10.80 5.56
CA VAL A 365 2.18 -11.33 6.94
C VAL A 365 0.94 -10.95 7.76
N PHE A 366 0.41 -9.73 7.60
CA PHE A 366 -0.77 -9.26 8.33
C PHE A 366 -2.07 -9.86 7.76
N ASP A 367 -2.11 -10.08 6.45
CA ASP A 367 -3.23 -10.76 5.80
C ASP A 367 -3.31 -12.24 6.25
N TYR A 368 -2.17 -12.93 6.33
CA TYR A 368 -2.11 -14.33 6.76
C TYR A 368 -2.39 -14.52 8.26
N VAL A 369 -1.86 -13.64 9.11
CA VAL A 369 -2.15 -13.73 10.54
C VAL A 369 -3.63 -13.46 10.87
N ALA A 370 -4.34 -12.67 10.06
CA ALA A 370 -5.79 -12.52 10.19
C ALA A 370 -6.55 -13.85 10.01
N HIS A 371 -5.93 -14.84 9.35
CA HIS A 371 -6.43 -16.22 9.20
C HIS A 371 -5.69 -17.23 10.11
N ASN A 372 -4.92 -16.76 11.10
CA ASN A 372 -4.10 -17.60 11.98
C ASN A 372 -3.09 -18.49 11.23
N LYS A 373 -2.45 -17.94 10.19
CA LYS A 373 -1.50 -18.66 9.35
C LYS A 373 -0.14 -17.99 9.35
N PRO A 374 0.97 -18.78 9.29
CA PRO A 374 2.32 -18.26 9.33
C PRO A 374 2.75 -17.64 8.00
N CYS A 375 3.75 -16.75 8.11
CA CYS A 375 4.44 -16.14 7.00
C CYS A 375 5.93 -16.45 7.08
N ALA A 376 6.56 -16.75 5.96
CA ALA A 376 8.01 -16.89 5.86
C ALA A 376 8.60 -15.77 5.00
N PHE A 377 9.69 -15.17 5.49
CA PHE A 377 10.45 -14.13 4.82
C PHE A 377 11.77 -14.67 4.29
N ILE A 378 12.05 -14.45 3.01
CA ILE A 378 13.31 -14.77 2.35
C ILE A 378 14.40 -13.86 2.93
N ASN A 379 15.49 -14.44 3.45
CA ASN A 379 16.55 -13.71 4.13
C ASN A 379 17.96 -14.05 3.62
N TYR A 380 18.09 -14.42 2.36
CA TYR A 380 19.38 -14.69 1.71
C TYR A 380 19.43 -14.09 0.30
N ASP A 381 20.62 -13.78 -0.18
CA ASP A 381 20.83 -13.34 -1.56
C ASP A 381 21.11 -14.56 -2.45
N VAL A 382 20.55 -14.57 -3.65
CA VAL A 382 20.89 -15.59 -4.67
C VAL A 382 22.35 -15.44 -5.09
N LYS A 383 22.98 -16.55 -5.52
CA LYS A 383 24.41 -16.55 -5.94
C LYS A 383 24.67 -15.64 -7.13
N ASN A 384 23.80 -15.69 -8.14
CA ASN A 384 23.94 -14.94 -9.39
C ASN A 384 22.87 -13.83 -9.46
N LYS A 385 23.13 -12.71 -8.77
CA LYS A 385 22.19 -11.59 -8.72
C LYS A 385 22.07 -10.86 -10.05
N THR A 386 20.83 -10.59 -10.48
CA THR A 386 20.54 -9.73 -11.63
C THR A 386 21.06 -8.32 -11.43
N GLN A 387 20.95 -7.80 -10.19
CA GLN A 387 21.46 -6.48 -9.80
C GLN A 387 22.52 -6.63 -8.71
N LYS A 388 23.80 -6.45 -9.07
CA LYS A 388 24.96 -6.63 -8.16
C LYS A 388 24.86 -5.85 -6.85
N ASN A 389 24.29 -4.65 -6.88
CA ASN A 389 24.18 -3.75 -5.72
C ASN A 389 22.88 -3.94 -4.92
N TRP A 390 21.99 -4.85 -5.33
CA TRP A 390 20.79 -5.19 -4.58
C TRP A 390 21.11 -6.30 -3.54
N SER A 391 20.41 -6.27 -2.42
CA SER A 391 20.53 -7.31 -1.38
C SER A 391 19.25 -7.36 -0.55
N VAL A 392 18.83 -8.55 -0.18
CA VAL A 392 17.72 -8.82 0.73
C VAL A 392 17.88 -8.06 2.05
N LYS A 393 19.09 -7.95 2.59
CA LYS A 393 19.37 -7.21 3.82
C LYS A 393 18.97 -5.74 3.76
N LYS A 394 18.95 -5.11 2.57
CA LYS A 394 18.48 -3.72 2.42
C LYS A 394 16.99 -3.59 2.72
N ILE A 395 16.20 -4.60 2.40
CA ILE A 395 14.75 -4.59 2.59
C ILE A 395 14.43 -4.56 4.08
N TYR A 396 15.01 -5.47 4.86
CA TYR A 396 14.73 -5.57 6.30
C TYR A 396 15.36 -4.45 7.14
N ASN A 397 16.30 -3.69 6.57
CA ASN A 397 16.84 -2.49 7.21
C ASN A 397 15.90 -1.27 7.13
N TYR A 398 14.84 -1.30 6.32
CA TYR A 398 13.88 -0.19 6.26
C TYR A 398 13.22 0.06 7.60
N VAL A 399 12.95 1.35 7.88
CA VAL A 399 12.47 1.81 9.19
C VAL A 399 11.19 1.11 9.63
N HIS A 400 10.26 0.85 8.71
CA HIS A 400 8.97 0.24 9.05
C HIS A 400 9.10 -1.19 9.61
N PHE A 401 10.16 -1.95 9.26
CA PHE A 401 10.39 -3.26 9.87
C PHE A 401 10.84 -3.20 11.33
N ARG A 402 11.30 -2.03 11.82
CA ARG A 402 11.64 -1.82 13.25
C ARG A 402 10.40 -1.85 14.15
N SER A 403 9.20 -1.79 13.57
CA SER A 403 7.93 -1.96 14.28
C SER A 403 7.66 -3.41 14.69
N MET A 404 8.41 -4.38 14.14
CA MET A 404 8.30 -5.80 14.48
C MET A 404 8.74 -6.03 15.94
N PRO A 405 7.83 -6.44 16.84
CA PRO A 405 8.16 -6.56 18.26
C PRO A 405 9.04 -7.77 18.57
N SER A 406 8.97 -8.79 17.74
CA SER A 406 9.74 -10.02 17.89
C SER A 406 10.17 -10.56 16.51
N PRO A 407 11.42 -11.01 16.35
CA PRO A 407 11.85 -11.67 15.11
C PRO A 407 11.11 -12.99 14.85
N LYS A 408 10.39 -13.53 15.84
CA LYS A 408 9.58 -14.75 15.70
C LYS A 408 8.24 -14.50 15.00
N ALA A 409 7.90 -13.25 14.69
CA ALA A 409 6.67 -12.91 13.92
C ALA A 409 6.65 -13.52 12.52
N VAL A 410 7.79 -13.95 12.01
CA VAL A 410 7.93 -14.64 10.72
C VAL A 410 8.96 -15.75 10.82
N LEU A 411 8.86 -16.72 9.92
CA LEU A 411 9.92 -17.70 9.67
C LEU A 411 10.99 -17.04 8.78
N TRP A 412 12.24 -17.07 9.20
CA TRP A 412 13.36 -16.53 8.42
C TRP A 412 13.99 -17.64 7.59
N LEU A 413 13.86 -17.59 6.28
CA LEU A 413 14.51 -18.49 5.35
C LEU A 413 15.91 -17.94 5.04
N ASN A 414 16.94 -18.43 5.72
CA ASN A 414 18.30 -17.88 5.63
C ASN A 414 19.17 -18.52 4.55
N SER A 415 18.75 -19.66 4.02
CA SER A 415 19.39 -20.32 2.87
C SER A 415 18.37 -21.21 2.15
N PRO A 416 18.63 -21.58 0.88
CA PRO A 416 17.79 -22.53 0.15
C PRO A 416 17.67 -23.89 0.89
N ASP A 417 18.72 -24.34 1.53
CA ASP A 417 18.80 -25.63 2.20
C ASP A 417 17.92 -25.72 3.46
N GLU A 418 17.58 -24.55 4.08
CA GLU A 418 16.74 -24.47 5.28
C GLU A 418 15.25 -24.43 4.94
N ILE A 419 14.86 -24.08 3.72
CA ILE A 419 13.44 -23.84 3.36
C ILE A 419 12.57 -25.04 3.71
N ALA A 420 12.96 -26.25 3.36
CA ALA A 420 12.18 -27.44 3.59
C ALA A 420 11.95 -27.70 5.10
N SER A 421 12.98 -27.56 5.93
CA SER A 421 12.89 -27.79 7.38
C SER A 421 12.04 -26.72 8.07
N GLU A 422 12.17 -25.46 7.67
CA GLU A 422 11.38 -24.35 8.22
C GLU A 422 9.89 -24.48 7.87
N ILE A 423 9.58 -24.85 6.61
CA ILE A 423 8.21 -25.12 6.19
C ILE A 423 7.65 -26.33 6.94
N GLU A 424 8.40 -27.44 7.06
CA GLU A 424 7.99 -28.62 7.81
C GLU A 424 7.63 -28.24 9.26
N SER A 425 8.47 -27.46 9.91
CA SER A 425 8.23 -26.97 11.27
C SER A 425 6.94 -26.16 11.39
N ALA A 426 6.73 -25.20 10.47
CA ALA A 426 5.51 -24.39 10.44
C ALA A 426 4.24 -25.18 10.17
N LEU A 427 4.30 -26.18 9.32
CA LEU A 427 3.17 -27.07 9.01
C LEU A 427 2.81 -28.00 10.18
N ARG A 428 3.78 -28.31 11.06
CA ARG A 428 3.56 -29.10 12.28
C ARG A 428 3.02 -28.24 13.44
N ASP A 429 3.54 -27.04 13.63
CA ASP A 429 3.07 -26.10 14.64
C ASP A 429 3.21 -24.63 14.18
N SER A 430 2.14 -24.09 13.61
CA SER A 430 2.08 -22.70 13.16
C SER A 430 2.10 -21.68 14.31
N ARG A 431 1.78 -22.08 15.55
CA ARG A 431 1.71 -21.18 16.72
C ARG A 431 3.06 -20.56 17.04
N LEU A 432 4.16 -21.18 16.61
CA LEU A 432 5.53 -20.67 16.80
C LEU A 432 5.75 -19.24 16.26
N THR A 433 4.99 -18.86 15.24
CA THR A 433 5.11 -17.54 14.61
C THR A 433 3.81 -16.73 14.63
N VAL A 434 2.66 -17.37 14.62
CA VAL A 434 1.35 -16.70 14.51
C VAL A 434 1.08 -15.80 15.71
N CYS A 435 1.46 -16.18 16.92
CA CYS A 435 1.27 -15.36 18.12
C CYS A 435 2.04 -14.03 18.03
N ASP A 436 3.33 -14.10 17.70
CA ASP A 436 4.19 -12.90 17.58
C ASP A 436 3.78 -12.05 16.36
N ALA A 437 3.34 -12.69 15.26
CA ALA A 437 2.77 -11.98 14.12
C ALA A 437 1.46 -11.25 14.47
N ALA A 438 0.61 -11.84 15.31
CA ALA A 438 -0.61 -11.20 15.78
C ALA A 438 -0.30 -9.97 16.66
N ASP A 439 0.75 -10.04 17.46
CA ASP A 439 1.19 -8.88 18.25
C ASP A 439 1.78 -7.80 17.35
N TRP A 440 2.55 -8.17 16.32
CA TRP A 440 3.00 -7.20 15.31
C TRP A 440 1.83 -6.56 14.55
N PHE A 441 0.80 -7.34 14.20
CA PHE A 441 -0.39 -6.81 13.57
C PHE A 441 -1.13 -5.78 14.44
N LYS A 442 -1.16 -5.96 15.78
CA LYS A 442 -1.70 -4.95 16.71
C LYS A 442 -0.89 -3.65 16.74
N VAL A 443 0.44 -3.73 16.55
CA VAL A 443 1.29 -2.54 16.43
C VAL A 443 0.97 -1.77 15.15
N ILE A 444 0.75 -2.49 14.04
CA ILE A 444 0.56 -1.88 12.71
C ILE A 444 -0.86 -1.38 12.49
N ASN A 445 -1.87 -2.04 13.05
CA ASN A 445 -3.27 -1.73 12.78
C ASN A 445 -4.11 -1.70 14.05
N GLN A 446 -5.05 -0.78 14.12
CA GLN A 446 -6.01 -0.68 15.20
C GLN A 446 -6.97 -1.88 15.20
N HIS A 447 -7.13 -2.49 16.34
CA HIS A 447 -8.02 -3.64 16.53
C HIS A 447 -9.35 -3.28 17.24
N PRO A 448 -10.43 -4.05 17.00
CA PRO A 448 -10.57 -5.12 16.00
C PRO A 448 -10.45 -4.60 14.57
N ALA A 449 -9.64 -5.28 13.73
CA ALA A 449 -9.35 -4.83 12.35
C ALA A 449 -10.62 -4.67 11.49
N LYS A 450 -11.62 -5.51 11.70
CA LYS A 450 -12.93 -5.47 11.00
C LYS A 450 -13.75 -4.20 11.20
N LEU A 451 -13.39 -3.34 12.16
CA LEU A 451 -14.13 -2.12 12.52
C LEU A 451 -13.47 -0.83 12.00
N ALA A 452 -12.51 -0.92 11.09
CA ALA A 452 -11.79 0.24 10.57
C ALA A 452 -12.73 1.25 9.89
N SER A 453 -13.59 0.81 9.00
CA SER A 453 -14.57 1.66 8.31
C SER A 453 -15.56 2.33 9.28
N GLU A 454 -16.00 1.62 10.31
CA GLU A 454 -16.86 2.21 11.35
C GLU A 454 -16.16 3.35 12.09
N ARG A 455 -14.88 3.15 12.48
CA ARG A 455 -14.07 4.18 13.15
C ARG A 455 -13.83 5.37 12.24
N ILE A 456 -13.56 5.15 10.96
CA ILE A 456 -13.41 6.23 9.97
C ILE A 456 -14.69 7.07 9.90
N TRP A 457 -15.85 6.45 9.73
CA TRP A 457 -17.11 7.18 9.66
C TRP A 457 -17.49 7.89 10.96
N LYS A 458 -17.20 7.30 12.12
CA LYS A 458 -17.35 7.96 13.42
C LYS A 458 -16.48 9.22 13.52
N SER A 459 -15.25 9.16 13.04
CA SER A 459 -14.33 10.30 13.03
C SER A 459 -14.77 11.37 12.04
N ILE A 460 -15.20 11.00 10.82
CA ILE A 460 -15.78 11.94 9.86
C ILE A 460 -16.99 12.65 10.46
N GLN A 461 -17.89 11.93 11.10
CA GLN A 461 -19.07 12.49 11.76
C GLN A 461 -18.67 13.51 12.84
N ALA A 462 -17.69 13.19 13.67
CA ALA A 462 -17.20 14.11 14.72
C ALA A 462 -16.54 15.39 14.16
N ILE A 463 -15.95 15.33 12.96
CA ILE A 463 -15.32 16.50 12.31
C ILE A 463 -16.36 17.46 11.73
N ILE A 464 -17.48 16.93 11.21
CA ILE A 464 -18.49 17.74 10.50
C ILE A 464 -19.69 18.15 11.37
N SER A 465 -19.75 17.65 12.63
CA SER A 465 -20.74 18.06 13.64
C SER A 465 -20.35 19.39 14.24
#